data_c82cc4188abce354a4d8828ca7ba007c
#
_entry.id   c82cc4188abce354a4d8828ca7ba007c
#
_cell.length_a   1.000
_cell.length_b   1.000
_cell.length_c   1.000
_cell.angle_alpha   90.00
_cell.angle_beta   90.00
_cell.angle_gamma   90.00
#
_symmetry.space_group_name_H-M   'P 1'
#
loop_
_entity.id
_entity.type
_entity.pdbx_description
1 polymer ?
#
loop_
_entity_poly.entity_id
_entity_poly.type
_entity_poly.pdbx_seq_one_letter_code
_entity_poly.pdbx_strand_id
1 'polypeptide(L)'
;TGNVYDSWNVFYSGWNRSYSAPLISCGVHHPGGDPKKINYDNDYATNSPGINWTDEGYSPPGSHWSVAWDEGGTEGGSSGSPVFDDDGRIVGQLSGGGGSCVTGDNTYYGKFSRSWNNGSSSSTRLKDWLDPDNTGVSNIDGTYDGAPANPEITVISPNGGEDWEIGSSNLITWSSANA
;
A
#
# COMPACT_ATOMS: atom_id res chain seq x y z
N THR A 1 0.24 -12.91 -20.92
CA THR A 1 -0.33 -11.75 -20.22
C THR A 1 -1.61 -11.38 -20.94
N GLY A 2 -2.79 -11.61 -20.32
CA GLY A 2 -4.07 -11.17 -20.84
C GLY A 2 -4.25 -9.66 -20.68
N ASN A 3 -5.04 -9.04 -21.54
CA ASN A 3 -5.41 -7.64 -21.35
C ASN A 3 -6.37 -7.55 -20.16
N VAL A 4 -6.22 -6.50 -19.36
CA VAL A 4 -7.24 -6.09 -18.39
C VAL A 4 -8.41 -5.50 -19.17
N TYR A 5 -9.62 -5.90 -18.87
CA TYR A 5 -10.82 -5.35 -19.50
C TYR A 5 -11.32 -4.16 -18.70
N ASP A 6 -11.65 -3.05 -19.34
CA ASP A 6 -12.18 -1.82 -18.70
C ASP A 6 -13.39 -2.10 -17.80
N SER A 7 -14.21 -3.11 -18.18
CA SER A 7 -15.37 -3.54 -17.41
C SER A 7 -15.02 -4.14 -16.03
N TRP A 8 -13.77 -4.44 -15.76
CA TRP A 8 -13.34 -4.99 -14.47
C TRP A 8 -13.11 -3.91 -13.42
N ASN A 9 -13.05 -2.64 -13.82
CA ASN A 9 -12.82 -1.50 -12.94
C ASN A 9 -11.65 -1.76 -11.96
N VAL A 10 -10.50 -2.15 -12.52
CA VAL A 10 -9.32 -2.55 -11.74
C VAL A 10 -8.66 -1.33 -11.13
N PHE A 11 -8.37 -1.39 -9.85
CA PHE A 11 -7.57 -0.40 -9.16
C PHE A 11 -6.09 -0.78 -9.21
N TYR A 12 -5.26 0.11 -9.73
CA TYR A 12 -3.80 -0.02 -9.69
C TYR A 12 -3.27 0.71 -8.47
N SER A 13 -2.66 -0.03 -7.56
CA SER A 13 -2.07 0.55 -6.35
C SER A 13 -0.93 1.50 -6.70
N GLY A 14 -0.89 2.63 -6.02
CA GLY A 14 0.26 3.51 -6.02
C GLY A 14 1.45 2.90 -5.30
N TRP A 15 2.58 3.57 -5.37
CA TRP A 15 3.80 3.17 -4.68
C TRP A 15 4.58 4.38 -4.17
N ASN A 16 5.41 4.14 -3.16
CA ASN A 16 6.30 5.14 -2.57
C ASN A 16 7.68 4.51 -2.33
N ARG A 17 8.70 5.08 -2.99
CA ARG A 17 10.10 4.64 -2.86
C ARG A 17 10.94 5.55 -1.98
N SER A 18 10.33 6.41 -1.19
CA SER A 18 11.06 7.21 -0.21
C SER A 18 11.70 6.33 0.86
N TYR A 19 12.67 6.90 1.57
CA TYR A 19 13.29 6.23 2.71
C TYR A 19 12.59 6.55 4.04
N SER A 20 11.51 7.32 4.00
CA SER A 20 10.70 7.64 5.17
C SER A 20 9.89 6.42 5.59
N ALA A 21 9.91 6.13 6.87
CA ALA A 21 9.08 5.06 7.41
C ALA A 21 7.59 5.48 7.35
N PRO A 22 6.68 4.56 7.00
CA PRO A 22 5.26 4.81 7.12
C PRO A 22 4.87 5.06 8.59
N LEU A 23 3.94 5.98 8.81
CA LEU A 23 3.44 6.34 10.15
C LEU A 23 2.53 5.27 10.71
N ILE A 24 1.73 4.69 9.83
CA ILE A 24 0.88 3.53 10.03
C ILE A 24 1.10 2.57 8.87
N SER A 25 0.78 1.31 9.07
CA SER A 25 0.93 0.29 8.04
C SER A 25 -0.32 -0.56 7.88
N CYS A 26 -0.60 -0.92 6.64
CA CYS A 26 -1.66 -1.87 6.31
C CYS A 26 -1.09 -2.97 5.43
N GLY A 27 -1.37 -4.23 5.76
CA GLY A 27 -1.01 -5.39 4.95
C GLY A 27 -2.24 -6.10 4.43
N VAL A 28 -2.18 -6.57 3.17
CA VAL A 28 -3.25 -7.40 2.58
C VAL A 28 -2.62 -8.66 2.00
N HIS A 29 -3.05 -9.83 2.47
CA HIS A 29 -2.34 -11.08 2.22
C HIS A 29 -3.25 -12.32 2.29
N HIS A 30 -2.69 -13.50 2.02
CA HIS A 30 -3.36 -14.81 2.10
C HIS A 30 -2.56 -15.76 3.02
N PRO A 31 -2.67 -15.62 4.35
CA PRO A 31 -1.96 -16.48 5.30
C PRO A 31 -2.45 -17.94 5.19
N GLY A 32 -1.54 -18.89 5.17
CA GLY A 32 -1.86 -20.31 5.05
C GLY A 32 -2.58 -20.72 3.75
N GLY A 33 -2.71 -19.83 2.78
CA GLY A 33 -3.55 -20.02 1.60
C GLY A 33 -5.04 -19.76 1.85
N ASP A 34 -5.38 -19.27 3.01
CA ASP A 34 -6.74 -18.89 3.42
C ASP A 34 -7.30 -17.70 2.62
N PRO A 35 -8.60 -17.39 2.75
CA PRO A 35 -9.19 -16.18 2.22
C PRO A 35 -8.40 -14.93 2.64
N LYS A 36 -8.44 -13.91 1.80
CA LYS A 36 -7.73 -12.65 1.99
C LYS A 36 -7.95 -12.06 3.39
N LYS A 37 -6.86 -11.70 4.04
CA LYS A 37 -6.82 -11.05 5.35
C LYS A 37 -6.20 -9.67 5.24
N ILE A 38 -6.45 -8.86 6.25
CA ILE A 38 -5.89 -7.52 6.40
C ILE A 38 -5.26 -7.39 7.79
N ASN A 39 -4.13 -6.69 7.86
CA ASN A 39 -3.42 -6.39 9.10
C ASN A 39 -3.30 -4.88 9.24
N TYR A 40 -3.25 -4.40 10.47
CA TYR A 40 -3.00 -3.00 10.79
C TYR A 40 -1.94 -2.85 11.87
N ASP A 41 -1.10 -1.83 11.68
CA ASP A 41 -0.12 -1.34 12.66
C ASP A 41 -0.26 0.18 12.73
N ASN A 42 -0.54 0.69 13.93
CA ASN A 42 -0.75 2.12 14.18
C ASN A 42 0.53 2.80 14.65
N ASP A 43 1.62 2.06 14.69
CA ASP A 43 2.94 2.55 15.05
C ASP A 43 3.82 2.74 13.80
N TYR A 44 4.90 3.51 13.98
CA TYR A 44 5.89 3.69 12.92
C TYR A 44 6.59 2.37 12.59
N ALA A 45 6.59 2.00 11.33
CA ALA A 45 7.50 0.95 10.88
C ALA A 45 8.96 1.36 11.16
N THR A 46 9.77 0.41 11.55
CA THR A 46 11.17 0.65 11.90
C THR A 46 12.12 0.03 10.87
N ASN A 47 13.38 0.46 10.90
CA ASN A 47 14.40 -0.20 10.11
C ASN A 47 14.73 -1.58 10.70
N SER A 48 14.74 -2.61 9.86
CA SER A 48 15.15 -3.93 10.30
C SER A 48 16.61 -3.95 10.80
N PRO A 49 16.95 -4.80 11.78
CA PRO A 49 18.34 -5.21 11.99
C PRO A 49 18.86 -6.00 10.78
N GLY A 50 20.08 -6.45 10.82
CA GLY A 50 20.55 -7.47 9.88
C GLY A 50 19.78 -8.78 10.10
N ILE A 51 19.31 -9.39 9.03
CA ILE A 51 18.47 -10.60 9.08
C ILE A 51 19.22 -11.75 8.44
N ASN A 52 19.41 -12.85 9.19
CA ASN A 52 19.88 -14.11 8.63
C ASN A 52 18.68 -14.99 8.30
N TRP A 53 18.45 -15.23 7.03
CA TRP A 53 17.43 -16.15 6.55
C TRP A 53 18.01 -17.56 6.52
N THR A 54 17.23 -18.53 6.95
CA THR A 54 17.74 -19.91 7.17
C THR A 54 18.34 -20.50 5.90
N ASP A 55 17.74 -20.27 4.72
CA ASP A 55 18.15 -20.86 3.46
C ASP A 55 18.43 -19.83 2.34
N GLU A 56 18.20 -18.53 2.61
CA GLU A 56 18.21 -17.49 1.57
C GLU A 56 19.31 -16.43 1.76
N GLY A 57 20.19 -16.63 2.76
CA GLY A 57 21.32 -15.76 2.98
C GLY A 57 21.06 -14.61 3.96
N TYR A 58 21.80 -13.52 3.80
CA TYR A 58 21.83 -12.38 4.71
C TYR A 58 21.26 -11.11 4.07
N SER A 59 20.34 -10.45 4.78
CA SER A 59 19.89 -9.11 4.45
C SER A 59 20.50 -8.08 5.40
N PRO A 60 21.13 -7.02 4.87
CA PRO A 60 21.81 -6.03 5.71
C PRO A 60 20.82 -5.18 6.51
N PRO A 61 21.26 -4.53 7.61
CA PRO A 61 20.44 -3.61 8.37
C PRO A 61 19.81 -2.52 7.48
N GLY A 62 18.54 -2.20 7.76
CA GLY A 62 17.79 -1.19 7.03
C GLY A 62 17.36 -1.57 5.62
N SER A 63 17.51 -2.85 5.22
CA SER A 63 17.01 -3.36 3.94
C SER A 63 15.51 -3.59 3.93
N HIS A 64 14.92 -3.78 5.11
CA HIS A 64 13.50 -4.04 5.29
C HIS A 64 12.85 -3.02 6.23
N TRP A 65 11.55 -2.85 6.09
CA TRP A 65 10.70 -2.35 7.14
C TRP A 65 10.43 -3.48 8.13
N SER A 66 10.54 -3.19 9.42
CA SER A 66 10.09 -4.06 10.50
C SER A 66 8.76 -3.51 11.00
N VAL A 67 7.70 -4.31 10.89
CA VAL A 67 6.33 -3.99 11.26
C VAL A 67 5.89 -4.97 12.33
N ALA A 68 5.31 -4.48 13.42
CA ALA A 68 4.80 -5.29 14.52
C ALA A 68 3.27 -5.08 14.62
N TRP A 69 2.51 -5.92 13.96
CA TRP A 69 1.08 -5.75 13.79
C TRP A 69 0.30 -5.64 15.10
N ASP A 70 -0.50 -4.58 15.24
CA ASP A 70 -1.46 -4.42 16.34
C ASP A 70 -2.69 -5.32 16.12
N GLU A 71 -3.10 -5.47 14.87
CA GLU A 71 -4.23 -6.32 14.48
C GLU A 71 -3.81 -7.24 13.34
N GLY A 72 -4.11 -8.54 13.53
CA GLY A 72 -3.73 -9.57 12.58
C GLY A 72 -2.29 -10.01 12.75
N GLY A 73 -1.75 -10.67 11.75
CA GLY A 73 -0.39 -11.24 11.71
C GLY A 73 -0.15 -11.92 10.38
N THR A 74 1.04 -12.45 10.15
CA THR A 74 1.41 -13.12 8.90
C THR A 74 1.76 -14.58 9.13
N GLU A 75 1.56 -15.40 8.11
CA GLU A 75 1.96 -16.83 8.10
C GLU A 75 2.61 -17.18 6.77
N GLY A 76 3.09 -18.40 6.66
CA GLY A 76 3.47 -19.02 5.39
C GLY A 76 2.36 -18.83 4.36
N GLY A 77 2.71 -18.45 3.13
CA GLY A 77 1.72 -18.08 2.09
C GLY A 77 1.47 -16.58 1.97
N SER A 78 1.80 -15.78 2.99
CA SER A 78 1.73 -14.32 2.93
C SER A 78 2.92 -13.69 2.18
N SER A 79 3.97 -14.45 1.90
CA SER A 79 5.19 -13.99 1.24
C SER A 79 4.90 -13.24 -0.06
N GLY A 80 5.60 -12.12 -0.28
CA GLY A 80 5.43 -11.26 -1.45
C GLY A 80 4.24 -10.30 -1.36
N SER A 81 3.39 -10.39 -0.33
CA SER A 81 2.27 -9.46 -0.15
C SER A 81 2.75 -8.04 0.11
N PRO A 82 2.00 -7.03 -0.34
CA PRO A 82 2.35 -5.64 -0.14
C PRO A 82 2.12 -5.18 1.30
N VAL A 83 2.94 -4.22 1.73
CA VAL A 83 2.65 -3.32 2.84
C VAL A 83 2.43 -1.93 2.27
N PHE A 84 1.38 -1.27 2.76
CA PHE A 84 0.97 0.06 2.36
C PHE A 84 1.28 1.06 3.47
N ASP A 85 1.61 2.30 3.06
CA ASP A 85 1.70 3.46 3.96
C ASP A 85 0.31 4.08 4.22
N ASP A 86 0.30 5.15 5.00
CA ASP A 86 -0.88 5.94 5.39
C ASP A 86 -1.60 6.62 4.21
N ASP A 87 -0.92 6.76 3.07
CA ASP A 87 -1.52 7.25 1.81
C ASP A 87 -2.04 6.11 0.90
N GLY A 88 -1.96 4.86 1.34
CA GLY A 88 -2.37 3.67 0.57
C GLY A 88 -1.40 3.31 -0.57
N ARG A 89 -0.14 3.71 -0.49
CA ARG A 89 0.90 3.41 -1.46
C ARG A 89 1.74 2.22 -1.01
N ILE A 90 2.13 1.37 -1.93
CA ILE A 90 3.02 0.24 -1.63
C ILE A 90 4.42 0.76 -1.27
N VAL A 91 4.91 0.38 -0.08
CA VAL A 91 6.23 0.75 0.42
C VAL A 91 7.16 -0.45 0.61
N GLY A 92 6.67 -1.65 0.45
CA GLY A 92 7.45 -2.88 0.57
C GLY A 92 6.66 -4.14 0.24
N GLN A 93 7.38 -5.26 0.20
CA GLN A 93 6.82 -6.60 0.01
C GLN A 93 7.33 -7.55 1.11
N LEU A 94 6.45 -8.44 1.57
CA LEU A 94 6.76 -9.37 2.65
C LEU A 94 7.85 -10.36 2.26
N SER A 95 8.94 -10.37 3.03
CA SER A 95 10.00 -11.39 2.93
C SER A 95 9.84 -12.49 3.97
N GLY A 96 9.41 -12.16 5.19
CA GLY A 96 9.24 -13.12 6.26
C GLY A 96 9.17 -12.44 7.63
N GLY A 97 9.24 -13.23 8.70
CA GLY A 97 9.15 -12.76 10.07
C GLY A 97 8.32 -13.68 10.94
N GLY A 98 7.76 -13.16 12.04
CA GLY A 98 6.88 -13.91 12.92
C GLY A 98 5.78 -14.65 12.16
N GLY A 99 5.62 -15.92 12.38
CA GLY A 99 4.90 -16.81 11.50
C GLY A 99 3.72 -17.54 12.12
N SER A 100 2.94 -16.90 12.98
CA SER A 100 1.85 -17.57 13.68
C SER A 100 0.54 -16.78 13.75
N CYS A 101 0.33 -15.79 12.89
CA CYS A 101 -0.82 -14.87 12.98
C CYS A 101 -1.01 -14.26 14.39
N VAL A 102 0.09 -14.10 15.12
CA VAL A 102 0.10 -13.49 16.45
C VAL A 102 0.48 -12.02 16.31
N THR A 103 -0.27 -11.16 16.99
CA THR A 103 0.03 -9.75 17.09
C THR A 103 1.37 -9.51 17.82
N GLY A 104 2.09 -8.45 17.45
CA GLY A 104 3.32 -8.03 18.09
C GLY A 104 4.60 -8.71 17.59
N ASP A 105 4.52 -9.76 16.78
CA ASP A 105 5.70 -10.36 16.14
C ASP A 105 6.20 -9.48 15.01
N ASN A 106 7.52 -9.27 14.97
CA ASN A 106 8.15 -8.51 13.91
C ASN A 106 8.05 -9.24 12.57
N THR A 107 7.49 -8.55 11.60
CA THR A 107 7.38 -8.98 10.21
C THR A 107 8.23 -8.07 9.33
N TYR A 108 8.98 -8.63 8.39
CA TYR A 108 9.96 -7.91 7.61
C TYR A 108 9.53 -7.78 6.16
N TYR A 109 9.36 -6.53 5.73
CA TYR A 109 9.00 -6.17 4.37
C TYR A 109 10.18 -5.56 3.65
N GLY A 110 10.64 -6.20 2.58
CA GLY A 110 11.69 -5.66 1.70
C GLY A 110 11.28 -4.28 1.19
N LYS A 111 12.13 -3.28 1.41
CA LYS A 111 11.79 -1.89 1.06
C LYS A 111 11.66 -1.69 -0.44
N PHE A 112 10.58 -1.06 -0.86
CA PHE A 112 10.35 -0.68 -2.26
C PHE A 112 11.51 0.18 -2.79
N SER A 113 12.04 1.09 -1.96
CA SER A 113 13.20 1.92 -2.26
C SER A 113 14.47 1.10 -2.57
N ARG A 114 14.63 -0.07 -1.95
CA ARG A 114 15.75 -0.97 -2.23
C ARG A 114 15.53 -1.71 -3.55
N SER A 115 14.36 -2.26 -3.77
CA SER A 115 14.00 -2.96 -5.00
C SER A 115 14.00 -2.04 -6.22
N TRP A 116 13.94 -0.73 -6.02
CA TRP A 116 13.97 0.27 -7.08
C TRP A 116 15.25 0.20 -7.93
N ASN A 117 16.40 0.17 -7.28
CA ASN A 117 17.71 0.20 -7.94
C ASN A 117 18.53 -1.08 -7.78
N ASN A 118 18.19 -1.94 -6.80
CA ASN A 118 18.95 -3.16 -6.55
C ASN A 118 18.61 -4.23 -7.57
N GLY A 119 19.58 -4.55 -8.39
CA GLY A 119 19.46 -5.57 -9.41
C GLY A 119 20.54 -5.39 -10.47
N SER A 120 21.01 -6.50 -11.02
CA SER A 120 22.08 -6.50 -12.01
C SER A 120 21.60 -6.19 -13.44
N SER A 121 20.28 -6.17 -13.65
CA SER A 121 19.71 -5.97 -14.99
C SER A 121 18.35 -5.24 -14.89
N SER A 122 17.87 -4.75 -16.03
CA SER A 122 16.54 -4.12 -16.12
C SER A 122 15.40 -5.06 -15.75
N SER A 123 15.55 -6.36 -15.92
CA SER A 123 14.52 -7.33 -15.53
C SER A 123 14.39 -7.52 -14.00
N THR A 124 15.36 -7.04 -13.23
CA THR A 124 15.44 -7.23 -11.77
C THR A 124 15.30 -5.95 -10.97
N ARG A 125 15.09 -4.80 -11.61
CA ARG A 125 14.91 -3.50 -10.96
C ARG A 125 13.53 -2.94 -11.23
N LEU A 126 12.86 -2.46 -10.20
CA LEU A 126 11.51 -1.87 -10.34
C LEU A 126 11.49 -0.61 -11.20
N LYS A 127 12.53 0.21 -11.14
CA LYS A 127 12.59 1.48 -11.88
C LYS A 127 12.43 1.31 -13.39
N ASP A 128 12.98 0.24 -13.95
CA ASP A 128 12.95 0.03 -15.41
C ASP A 128 11.53 -0.34 -15.91
N TRP A 129 10.63 -0.72 -14.98
CA TRP A 129 9.24 -1.07 -15.26
C TRP A 129 8.25 0.02 -14.85
N LEU A 130 8.54 0.72 -13.76
CA LEU A 130 7.60 1.67 -13.15
C LEU A 130 7.94 3.14 -13.44
N ASP A 131 9.16 3.41 -13.92
CA ASP A 131 9.62 4.73 -14.37
C ASP A 131 10.57 4.58 -15.57
N PRO A 132 10.09 3.99 -16.69
CA PRO A 132 10.94 3.71 -17.86
C PRO A 132 11.50 4.98 -18.48
N ASP A 133 10.81 6.11 -18.37
CA ASP A 133 11.23 7.41 -18.88
C ASP A 133 12.20 8.15 -17.94
N ASN A 134 12.52 7.53 -16.78
CA ASN A 134 13.43 8.06 -15.77
C ASN A 134 13.07 9.48 -15.33
N THR A 135 11.79 9.68 -15.03
CA THR A 135 11.23 10.97 -14.59
C THR A 135 11.74 11.39 -13.20
N GLY A 136 12.23 10.42 -12.42
CA GLY A 136 12.75 10.64 -11.07
C GLY A 136 11.65 10.73 -10.01
N VAL A 137 10.40 10.47 -10.36
CA VAL A 137 9.27 10.48 -9.42
C VAL A 137 9.54 9.57 -8.22
N SER A 138 9.22 10.03 -7.02
CA SER A 138 9.47 9.30 -5.76
C SER A 138 8.26 8.50 -5.27
N ASN A 139 7.08 8.87 -5.69
CA ASN A 139 5.82 8.20 -5.39
C ASN A 139 4.77 8.52 -6.44
N ILE A 140 3.79 7.66 -6.59
CA ILE A 140 2.57 7.90 -7.35
C ILE A 140 1.37 7.37 -6.56
N ASP A 141 0.22 8.01 -6.71
CA ASP A 141 -1.02 7.55 -6.12
C ASP A 141 -1.61 6.39 -6.92
N GLY A 142 -2.46 5.60 -6.27
CA GLY A 142 -3.23 4.58 -6.94
C GLY A 142 -4.30 5.19 -7.86
N THR A 143 -4.69 4.45 -8.88
CA THR A 143 -5.70 4.88 -9.85
C THR A 143 -6.51 3.70 -10.38
N TYR A 144 -7.71 3.96 -10.87
CA TYR A 144 -8.48 3.01 -11.64
C TYR A 144 -8.07 3.05 -13.12
N ASP A 145 -8.10 1.90 -13.79
CA ASP A 145 -7.83 1.82 -15.22
C ASP A 145 -8.94 2.55 -16.00
N GLY A 146 -8.53 3.51 -16.84
CA GLY A 146 -9.47 4.30 -17.64
C GLY A 146 -10.31 5.31 -16.85
N ALA A 147 -10.12 5.42 -15.53
CA ALA A 147 -10.82 6.43 -14.76
C ALA A 147 -10.19 7.81 -14.95
N PRO A 148 -10.95 8.82 -15.30
CA PRO A 148 -10.56 10.17 -14.96
C PRO A 148 -10.44 10.27 -13.43
N ALA A 149 -9.49 11.07 -12.98
CA ALA A 149 -9.12 11.25 -11.57
C ALA A 149 -10.31 11.19 -10.59
N ASN A 150 -10.03 10.58 -9.43
CA ASN A 150 -10.79 10.57 -8.18
C ASN A 150 -12.30 10.80 -8.24
N PRO A 151 -13.09 9.90 -7.63
CA PRO A 151 -14.50 10.19 -7.40
C PRO A 151 -14.66 11.56 -6.74
N GLU A 152 -15.37 12.44 -7.39
CA GLU A 152 -15.62 13.78 -6.86
C GLU A 152 -17.08 13.90 -6.45
N ILE A 153 -17.32 14.38 -5.25
CA ILE A 153 -18.65 14.76 -4.78
C ILE A 153 -18.65 16.26 -4.58
N THR A 154 -19.50 16.92 -5.36
CA THR A 154 -19.73 18.36 -5.22
C THR A 154 -21.06 18.58 -4.53
N VAL A 155 -21.06 19.21 -3.35
CA VAL A 155 -22.29 19.60 -2.66
C VAL A 155 -22.86 20.80 -3.41
N ILE A 156 -24.09 20.64 -3.91
CA ILE A 156 -24.82 21.68 -4.66
C ILE A 156 -25.59 22.58 -3.70
N SER A 157 -26.22 21.96 -2.68
CA SER A 157 -26.92 22.68 -1.60
C SER A 157 -26.88 21.80 -0.34
N PRO A 158 -26.51 22.37 0.83
CA PRO A 158 -26.07 23.75 1.05
C PRO A 158 -24.65 23.97 0.55
N ASN A 159 -24.40 25.12 -0.07
CA ASN A 159 -23.07 25.50 -0.56
C ASN A 159 -22.56 26.83 0.02
N GLY A 160 -23.28 27.35 1.02
CA GLY A 160 -23.02 28.60 1.75
C GLY A 160 -24.03 29.70 1.39
N GLY A 161 -24.47 30.43 2.42
CA GLY A 161 -25.44 31.52 2.29
C GLY A 161 -26.90 31.10 2.42
N GLU A 162 -27.18 29.80 2.66
CA GLU A 162 -28.51 29.35 2.99
C GLU A 162 -28.89 29.75 4.42
N ASP A 163 -30.11 30.24 4.58
CA ASP A 163 -30.70 30.61 5.88
C ASP A 163 -31.74 29.55 6.25
N TRP A 164 -31.39 28.66 7.16
CA TRP A 164 -32.22 27.53 7.57
C TRP A 164 -32.83 27.77 8.96
N GLU A 165 -34.15 27.65 9.04
CA GLU A 165 -34.85 27.73 10.31
C GLU A 165 -34.59 26.51 11.19
N ILE A 166 -34.38 26.71 12.49
CA ILE A 166 -34.23 25.64 13.48
C ILE A 166 -35.46 24.74 13.49
N GLY A 167 -35.24 23.45 13.26
CA GLY A 167 -36.30 22.44 13.21
C GLY A 167 -36.94 22.25 11.83
N SER A 168 -36.52 23.00 10.83
CA SER A 168 -36.91 22.72 9.42
C SER A 168 -36.19 21.51 8.86
N SER A 169 -36.84 20.85 7.88
CA SER A 169 -36.20 19.80 7.09
C SER A 169 -35.71 20.39 5.77
N ASN A 170 -34.41 20.28 5.49
CA ASN A 170 -33.83 20.84 4.31
C ASN A 170 -33.19 19.74 3.44
N LEU A 171 -33.28 19.87 2.15
CA LEU A 171 -32.73 18.92 1.19
C LEU A 171 -31.24 19.22 0.97
N ILE A 172 -30.40 18.21 1.18
CA ILE A 172 -29.00 18.26 0.77
C ILE A 172 -28.90 17.62 -0.62
N THR A 173 -28.38 18.38 -1.56
CA THR A 173 -28.16 17.89 -2.94
C THR A 173 -26.69 17.90 -3.30
N TRP A 174 -26.28 16.94 -4.08
CA TRP A 174 -24.90 16.82 -4.59
C TRP A 174 -24.90 16.27 -6.00
N SER A 175 -23.81 16.52 -6.70
CA SER A 175 -23.44 15.77 -7.90
C SER A 175 -22.21 14.92 -7.62
N SER A 176 -22.11 13.78 -8.28
CA SER A 176 -20.91 12.98 -8.29
C SER A 176 -20.36 12.91 -9.71
N ALA A 177 -19.04 12.94 -9.84
CA ALA A 177 -18.33 12.63 -11.05
C ALA A 177 -17.40 11.44 -10.76
N ASN A 178 -17.24 10.55 -11.75
CA ASN A 178 -16.32 9.41 -11.65
C ASN A 178 -16.62 8.41 -10.50
N ALA A 179 -17.88 8.31 -10.10
CA ALA A 179 -18.35 7.40 -9.05
C ALA A 179 -19.07 6.19 -9.66
#